data_2d3422eca86a2c3d0c54d72241d41346
#
_entry.id   2d3422eca86a2c3d0c54d72241d41346
#
_cell.length_a   1.000
_cell.length_b   1.000
_cell.length_c   1.000
_cell.angle_alpha   90.00
_cell.angle_beta   90.00
_cell.angle_gamma   90.00
#
_symmetry.space_group_name_H-M   'P 1'
#
loop_
_entity.id
_entity.type
_entity.pdbx_description
1 polymer ?
#
loop_
_entity_poly.entity_id
_entity_poly.type
_entity_poly.pdbx_seq_one_letter_code
_entity_poly.pdbx_strand_id
1 'polypeptide(L)'
;LIFARPGSGKSVLMNLCNLALAVAPGATRLPRIAIIDIGPSSSGLISLLKESLPANQRHLVVHRRLRMVENDAINSFDTQLGCRFPTPSELTFLRNMITLLVTDFRDPLPDKGMPNLVSAVIDEMYRLRSDRAEPIRFSPGMNQEVDEAIRRTNIHVDGKSTWWEVVDALFLADEKRAAALAQRNAVPLLADAVGVAQSEKIRITYGNMSVSDTGESLIDAFCRMVGDALGMYPIMARPTAFDV
;
A
#
# COMPACT_ATOMS: atom_id res chain seq x y z
N LEU A 1 -10.91 21.78 6.75
CA LEU A 1 -12.12 21.07 6.28
C LEU A 1 -13.07 22.08 5.62
N ILE A 2 -13.55 21.77 4.42
CA ILE A 2 -14.52 22.61 3.69
C ILE A 2 -15.79 21.79 3.53
N PHE A 3 -16.87 22.26 4.15
CA PHE A 3 -18.20 21.65 4.04
C PHE A 3 -19.10 22.56 3.20
N ALA A 4 -19.78 21.98 2.22
CA ALA A 4 -20.71 22.72 1.39
C ALA A 4 -21.74 21.76 0.76
N ARG A 5 -22.91 22.28 0.40
CA ARG A 5 -23.94 21.50 -0.30
C ARG A 5 -23.44 21.04 -1.68
N PRO A 6 -23.93 19.93 -2.22
CA PRO A 6 -23.69 19.56 -3.61
C PRO A 6 -24.02 20.73 -4.55
N GLY A 7 -23.19 20.99 -5.55
CA GLY A 7 -23.38 22.08 -6.52
C GLY A 7 -22.93 23.48 -6.06
N SER A 8 -22.46 23.66 -4.80
CA SER A 8 -22.06 24.99 -4.28
C SER A 8 -20.64 25.45 -4.68
N GLY A 9 -19.99 24.80 -5.62
CA GLY A 9 -18.67 25.21 -6.10
C GLY A 9 -17.48 24.74 -5.25
N LYS A 10 -17.68 23.81 -4.30
CA LYS A 10 -16.60 23.28 -3.44
C LYS A 10 -15.41 22.77 -4.24
N SER A 11 -15.63 21.95 -5.26
CA SER A 11 -14.57 21.40 -6.11
C SER A 11 -13.86 22.50 -6.90
N VAL A 12 -14.58 23.54 -7.34
CA VAL A 12 -13.98 24.69 -8.02
C VAL A 12 -13.07 25.46 -7.07
N LEU A 13 -13.52 25.72 -5.84
CA LEU A 13 -12.70 26.37 -4.81
C LEU A 13 -11.44 25.55 -4.48
N MET A 14 -11.58 24.23 -4.31
CA MET A 14 -10.44 23.34 -4.06
C MET A 14 -9.44 23.38 -5.21
N ASN A 15 -9.91 23.35 -6.45
CA ASN A 15 -9.03 23.41 -7.62
C ASN A 15 -8.34 24.77 -7.74
N LEU A 16 -9.02 25.88 -7.41
CA LEU A 16 -8.41 27.21 -7.37
C LEU A 16 -7.32 27.30 -6.29
N CYS A 17 -7.55 26.75 -5.09
CA CYS A 17 -6.54 26.68 -4.03
C CYS A 17 -5.31 25.85 -4.48
N ASN A 18 -5.53 24.69 -5.08
CA ASN A 18 -4.45 23.84 -5.58
C ASN A 18 -3.67 24.53 -6.72
N LEU A 19 -4.37 25.23 -7.63
CA LEU A 19 -3.73 26.02 -8.67
C LEU A 19 -2.89 27.14 -8.08
N ALA A 20 -3.44 27.90 -7.13
CA ALA A 20 -2.74 29.00 -6.47
C ALA A 20 -1.46 28.50 -5.76
N LEU A 21 -1.50 27.34 -5.12
CA LEU A 21 -0.32 26.71 -4.52
C LEU A 21 0.71 26.30 -5.59
N ALA A 22 0.26 25.73 -6.70
CA ALA A 22 1.13 25.26 -7.76
C ALA A 22 1.85 26.39 -8.50
N VAL A 23 1.21 27.57 -8.63
CA VAL A 23 1.76 28.72 -9.35
C VAL A 23 2.20 29.85 -8.42
N ALA A 24 2.38 29.57 -7.12
CA ALA A 24 2.74 30.58 -6.14
C ALA A 24 4.01 31.33 -6.55
N PRO A 25 4.01 32.69 -6.53
CA PRO A 25 5.18 33.46 -6.89
C PRO A 25 6.39 33.14 -6.00
N GLY A 26 7.57 32.95 -6.60
CA GLY A 26 8.81 32.63 -5.87
C GLY A 26 8.99 31.16 -5.53
N ALA A 27 8.07 30.28 -5.88
CA ALA A 27 8.25 28.84 -5.72
C ALA A 27 9.32 28.33 -6.70
N THR A 28 10.42 27.83 -6.16
CA THR A 28 11.52 27.24 -6.97
C THR A 28 11.26 25.76 -7.29
N ARG A 29 10.28 25.14 -6.64
CA ARG A 29 9.87 23.75 -6.83
C ARG A 29 8.34 23.66 -6.81
N LEU A 30 7.81 22.73 -7.60
CA LEU A 30 6.39 22.40 -7.53
C LEU A 30 6.06 21.81 -6.15
N PRO A 31 4.96 22.25 -5.51
CA PRO A 31 4.50 21.65 -4.27
C PRO A 31 4.04 20.20 -4.52
N ARG A 32 4.14 19.36 -3.52
CA ARG A 32 3.54 18.02 -3.57
C ARG A 32 2.05 18.15 -3.26
N ILE A 33 1.22 17.84 -4.24
CA ILE A 33 -0.24 17.88 -4.12
C ILE A 33 -0.76 16.48 -4.49
N ALA A 34 -1.45 15.82 -3.58
CA ALA A 34 -2.19 14.58 -3.85
C ALA A 34 -3.68 14.87 -3.78
N ILE A 35 -4.42 14.54 -4.85
CA ILE A 35 -5.86 14.72 -4.94
C ILE A 35 -6.49 13.35 -5.14
N ILE A 36 -7.35 12.94 -4.19
CA ILE A 36 -8.21 11.77 -4.32
C ILE A 36 -9.60 12.28 -4.64
N ASP A 37 -10.07 11.99 -5.86
CA ASP A 37 -11.34 12.50 -6.39
C ASP A 37 -12.19 11.32 -6.90
N ILE A 38 -13.41 11.19 -6.40
CA ILE A 38 -14.36 10.15 -6.84
C ILE A 38 -15.02 10.54 -8.18
N GLY A 39 -14.93 11.82 -8.56
CA GLY A 39 -15.47 12.36 -9.81
C GLY A 39 -14.39 12.94 -10.73
N PRO A 40 -14.77 13.45 -11.91
CA PRO A 40 -13.83 14.02 -12.88
C PRO A 40 -13.49 15.49 -12.58
N SER A 41 -13.82 16.03 -11.38
CA SER A 41 -13.77 17.47 -11.11
C SER A 41 -12.36 18.06 -11.14
N SER A 42 -11.33 17.25 -10.85
CA SER A 42 -9.92 17.68 -10.81
C SER A 42 -9.17 17.46 -12.12
N SER A 43 -9.75 16.78 -13.11
CA SER A 43 -9.09 16.46 -14.38
C SER A 43 -8.69 17.72 -15.17
N GLY A 44 -9.53 18.75 -15.18
CA GLY A 44 -9.24 20.01 -15.85
C GLY A 44 -8.05 20.76 -15.23
N LEU A 45 -7.94 20.76 -13.90
CA LEU A 45 -6.78 21.33 -13.20
C LEU A 45 -5.49 20.59 -13.58
N ILE A 46 -5.52 19.26 -13.57
CA ILE A 46 -4.37 18.43 -13.93
C ILE A 46 -3.91 18.69 -15.37
N SER A 47 -4.86 18.75 -16.32
CA SER A 47 -4.57 19.08 -17.72
C SER A 47 -3.94 20.48 -17.85
N LEU A 48 -4.52 21.48 -17.20
CA LEU A 48 -4.01 22.86 -17.21
C LEU A 48 -2.59 22.93 -16.66
N LEU A 49 -2.32 22.33 -15.51
CA LEU A 49 -0.99 22.29 -14.91
C LEU A 49 0.02 21.59 -15.84
N LYS A 50 -0.35 20.44 -16.42
CA LYS A 50 0.51 19.69 -17.32
C LYS A 50 0.86 20.47 -18.59
N GLU A 51 -0.09 21.22 -19.15
CA GLU A 51 0.14 22.07 -20.32
C GLU A 51 0.95 23.33 -19.99
N SER A 52 0.78 23.88 -18.80
CA SER A 52 1.49 25.08 -18.34
C SER A 52 2.95 24.82 -18.00
N LEU A 53 3.34 23.58 -17.75
CA LEU A 53 4.71 23.21 -17.37
C LEU A 53 5.60 23.03 -18.60
N PRO A 54 6.92 23.35 -18.45
CA PRO A 54 7.93 23.00 -19.44
C PRO A 54 7.93 21.50 -19.73
N ALA A 55 8.29 21.12 -20.96
CA ALA A 55 8.24 19.73 -21.43
C ALA A 55 8.97 18.73 -20.50
N ASN A 56 10.11 19.14 -19.94
CA ASN A 56 10.93 18.35 -19.02
C ASN A 56 10.32 18.20 -17.61
N GLN A 57 9.24 18.95 -17.28
CA GLN A 57 8.56 18.87 -15.97
C GLN A 57 7.15 18.30 -16.06
N ARG A 58 6.62 18.06 -17.26
CA ARG A 58 5.25 17.54 -17.44
C ARG A 58 5.01 16.18 -16.80
N HIS A 59 6.07 15.37 -16.64
CA HIS A 59 6.02 14.07 -15.99
C HIS A 59 5.76 14.18 -14.48
N LEU A 60 5.96 15.37 -13.87
CA LEU A 60 5.67 15.61 -12.45
C LEU A 60 4.17 15.78 -12.16
N VAL A 61 3.34 15.95 -13.21
CA VAL A 61 1.89 16.08 -13.10
C VAL A 61 1.24 14.82 -13.66
N VAL A 62 0.71 14.00 -12.77
CA VAL A 62 0.12 12.69 -13.11
C VAL A 62 -1.37 12.69 -12.77
N HIS A 63 -2.19 12.18 -13.68
CA HIS A 63 -3.58 11.82 -13.44
C HIS A 63 -3.72 10.32 -13.65
N ARG A 64 -4.18 9.62 -12.60
CA ARG A 64 -4.42 8.19 -12.68
C ARG A 64 -5.84 7.85 -12.25
N ARG A 65 -6.52 7.09 -13.08
CA ARG A 65 -7.82 6.51 -12.73
C ARG A 65 -7.57 5.11 -12.15
N LEU A 66 -7.86 4.93 -10.88
CA LEU A 66 -7.74 3.62 -10.23
C LEU A 66 -8.91 2.74 -10.64
N ARG A 67 -8.62 1.57 -11.14
CA ARG A 67 -9.58 0.53 -11.56
C ARG A 67 -9.19 -0.79 -10.90
N MET A 68 -10.12 -1.75 -10.86
CA MET A 68 -9.87 -3.10 -10.36
C MET A 68 -9.10 -3.95 -11.39
N VAL A 69 -7.93 -3.45 -11.84
CA VAL A 69 -7.02 -4.11 -12.78
C VAL A 69 -5.60 -4.15 -12.20
N GLU A 70 -4.80 -5.14 -12.59
CA GLU A 70 -3.46 -5.37 -12.03
C GLU A 70 -2.55 -4.14 -12.12
N ASN A 71 -2.60 -3.39 -13.24
CA ASN A 71 -1.77 -2.20 -13.44
C ASN A 71 -2.14 -1.00 -12.54
N ASP A 72 -3.25 -1.08 -11.83
CA ASP A 72 -3.71 -0.06 -10.89
C ASP A 72 -3.66 -0.57 -9.43
N ALA A 73 -2.99 -1.70 -9.19
CA ALA A 73 -2.84 -2.28 -7.85
C ALA A 73 -2.03 -1.37 -6.92
N ILE A 74 -2.49 -1.28 -5.67
CA ILE A 74 -1.81 -0.61 -4.57
C ILE A 74 -1.77 -1.59 -3.39
N ASN A 75 -0.56 -1.91 -2.94
CA ASN A 75 -0.37 -2.68 -1.73
C ASN A 75 -0.43 -1.76 -0.51
N SER A 76 -1.46 -1.92 0.32
CA SER A 76 -1.59 -1.13 1.54
C SER A 76 -0.50 -1.43 2.59
N PHE A 77 0.24 -2.52 2.43
CA PHE A 77 1.35 -2.92 3.30
C PHE A 77 2.71 -2.36 2.86
N ASP A 78 2.77 -1.55 1.80
CA ASP A 78 4.00 -0.87 1.44
C ASP A 78 4.49 0.00 2.61
N THR A 79 5.81 0.07 2.77
CA THR A 79 6.48 0.87 3.80
C THR A 79 7.39 1.92 3.15
N GLN A 80 7.84 2.88 3.92
CA GLN A 80 8.86 3.83 3.46
C GLN A 80 10.13 3.09 3.04
N LEU A 81 10.82 3.61 2.04
CA LEU A 81 12.02 2.98 1.47
C LEU A 81 13.03 2.61 2.55
N GLY A 82 13.41 1.33 2.58
CA GLY A 82 14.33 0.74 3.56
C GLY A 82 13.68 0.35 4.89
N CYS A 83 12.41 0.71 5.15
CA CYS A 83 11.73 0.37 6.40
C CYS A 83 11.10 -1.03 6.31
N ARG A 84 11.53 -1.94 7.19
CA ARG A 84 10.98 -3.31 7.32
C ARG A 84 9.63 -3.33 8.03
N PHE A 85 9.33 -2.26 8.76
CA PHE A 85 8.11 -2.11 9.54
C PHE A 85 7.44 -0.77 9.23
N PRO A 86 6.10 -0.69 9.27
CA PRO A 86 5.38 0.55 9.07
C PRO A 86 5.58 1.52 10.23
N THR A 87 5.40 2.78 9.97
CA THR A 87 5.31 3.81 11.02
C THR A 87 4.07 3.59 11.89
N PRO A 88 4.00 4.15 13.11
CA PRO A 88 2.81 4.03 13.97
C PRO A 88 1.52 4.51 13.30
N SER A 89 1.58 5.54 12.45
CA SER A 89 0.41 6.04 11.71
C SER A 89 -0.04 5.08 10.62
N GLU A 90 0.89 4.52 9.85
CA GLU A 90 0.61 3.49 8.84
C GLU A 90 0.05 2.23 9.48
N LEU A 91 0.63 1.80 10.61
CA LEU A 91 0.13 0.64 11.35
C LEU A 91 -1.30 0.86 11.86
N THR A 92 -1.62 2.06 12.35
CA THR A 92 -2.99 2.41 12.76
C THR A 92 -3.95 2.38 11.57
N PHE A 93 -3.53 2.91 10.43
CA PHE A 93 -4.33 2.83 9.20
C PHE A 93 -4.59 1.38 8.79
N LEU A 94 -3.56 0.53 8.75
CA LEU A 94 -3.69 -0.89 8.38
C LEU A 94 -4.65 -1.63 9.32
N ARG A 95 -4.52 -1.44 10.63
CA ARG A 95 -5.41 -2.05 11.61
C ARG A 95 -6.87 -1.65 11.39
N ASN A 96 -7.12 -0.36 11.18
CA ASN A 96 -8.48 0.12 10.92
C ASN A 96 -9.02 -0.41 9.59
N MET A 97 -8.22 -0.39 8.52
CA MET A 97 -8.61 -0.88 7.20
C MET A 97 -8.94 -2.38 7.23
N ILE A 98 -8.06 -3.20 7.80
CA ILE A 98 -8.30 -4.65 7.87
C ILE A 98 -9.48 -4.96 8.80
N THR A 99 -9.59 -4.27 9.94
CA THR A 99 -10.78 -4.43 10.82
C THR A 99 -12.06 -4.12 10.08
N LEU A 100 -12.09 -3.07 9.25
CA LEU A 100 -13.26 -2.76 8.42
C LEU A 100 -13.56 -3.87 7.40
N LEU A 101 -12.53 -4.43 6.76
CA LEU A 101 -12.70 -5.54 5.80
C LEU A 101 -13.25 -6.83 6.43
N VAL A 102 -12.95 -7.04 7.72
CA VAL A 102 -13.43 -8.22 8.49
C VAL A 102 -14.57 -7.89 9.44
N THR A 103 -15.35 -6.86 9.14
CA THR A 103 -16.56 -6.48 9.89
C THR A 103 -17.78 -6.68 8.97
N ASP A 104 -18.83 -7.32 9.47
CA ASP A 104 -20.06 -7.53 8.68
C ASP A 104 -20.77 -6.17 8.49
N PHE A 105 -21.23 -5.90 7.26
CA PHE A 105 -22.01 -4.70 6.96
C PHE A 105 -23.37 -4.64 7.70
N ARG A 106 -23.89 -5.81 8.15
CA ARG A 106 -25.14 -5.91 8.90
C ARG A 106 -24.97 -5.56 10.37
N ASP A 107 -23.79 -5.82 10.92
CA ASP A 107 -23.39 -5.40 12.26
C ASP A 107 -22.11 -4.58 12.15
N PRO A 108 -22.19 -3.24 12.26
CA PRO A 108 -21.05 -2.35 12.08
C PRO A 108 -20.03 -2.40 13.22
N LEU A 109 -20.27 -3.21 14.26
CA LEU A 109 -19.33 -3.44 15.34
C LEU A 109 -18.51 -4.70 15.06
N PRO A 110 -17.17 -4.64 15.13
CA PRO A 110 -16.35 -5.82 14.97
C PRO A 110 -16.58 -6.81 16.14
N ASP A 111 -16.54 -8.09 15.85
CA ASP A 111 -16.60 -9.14 16.86
C ASP A 111 -15.56 -8.92 17.96
N LYS A 112 -15.95 -9.30 19.19
CA LYS A 112 -15.07 -9.18 20.36
C LYS A 112 -13.78 -9.98 20.14
N GLY A 113 -12.64 -9.29 20.18
CA GLY A 113 -11.31 -9.86 19.95
C GLY A 113 -10.81 -9.73 18.50
N MET A 114 -11.68 -9.48 17.50
CA MET A 114 -11.28 -9.32 16.10
C MET A 114 -10.24 -8.21 15.90
N PRO A 115 -10.37 -6.99 16.45
CA PRO A 115 -9.34 -5.96 16.30
C PRO A 115 -7.97 -6.37 16.89
N ASN A 116 -7.98 -7.17 17.95
CA ASN A 116 -6.75 -7.68 18.55
C ASN A 116 -6.10 -8.76 17.66
N LEU A 117 -6.90 -9.66 17.12
CA LEU A 117 -6.45 -10.66 16.13
C LEU A 117 -5.86 -9.98 14.90
N VAL A 118 -6.56 -9.00 14.33
CA VAL A 118 -6.07 -8.18 13.19
C VAL A 118 -4.71 -7.57 13.52
N SER A 119 -4.57 -6.95 14.69
CA SER A 119 -3.30 -6.36 15.11
C SER A 119 -2.18 -7.38 15.20
N ALA A 120 -2.45 -8.53 15.82
CA ALA A 120 -1.47 -9.59 15.97
C ALA A 120 -1.04 -10.20 14.63
N VAL A 121 -1.99 -10.37 13.70
CA VAL A 121 -1.70 -10.87 12.34
C VAL A 121 -0.83 -9.88 11.57
N ILE A 122 -1.16 -8.58 11.58
CA ILE A 122 -0.37 -7.55 10.88
C ILE A 122 1.06 -7.50 11.45
N ASP A 123 1.21 -7.46 12.76
CA ASP A 123 2.52 -7.42 13.41
C ASP A 123 3.37 -8.66 13.04
N GLU A 124 2.73 -9.84 12.98
CA GLU A 124 3.39 -11.08 12.61
C GLU A 124 3.75 -11.14 11.10
N MET A 125 2.90 -10.59 10.22
CA MET A 125 3.21 -10.51 8.78
C MET A 125 4.51 -9.75 8.54
N TYR A 126 4.67 -8.57 9.14
CA TYR A 126 5.91 -7.79 9.00
C TYR A 126 7.10 -8.48 9.67
N ARG A 127 6.90 -9.09 10.83
CA ARG A 127 7.96 -9.85 11.51
C ARG A 127 8.49 -10.98 10.64
N LEU A 128 7.59 -11.76 10.02
CA LEU A 128 7.96 -12.87 9.13
C LEU A 128 8.70 -12.38 7.88
N ARG A 129 8.27 -11.26 7.30
CA ARG A 129 8.91 -10.69 6.11
C ARG A 129 10.19 -9.89 6.39
N SER A 130 10.55 -9.68 7.65
CA SER A 130 11.80 -9.02 8.02
C SER A 130 13.02 -9.93 7.85
N ASP A 131 14.21 -9.32 7.77
CA ASP A 131 15.52 -10.00 7.62
C ASP A 131 15.78 -11.09 8.68
N ARG A 132 15.11 -11.00 9.83
CA ARG A 132 15.36 -11.85 10.98
C ARG A 132 14.52 -13.12 11.03
N ALA A 133 13.63 -13.32 10.06
CA ALA A 133 12.72 -14.45 10.06
C ALA A 133 12.72 -15.16 8.69
N GLU A 134 11.70 -14.94 7.88
CA GLU A 134 11.47 -15.62 6.60
C GLU A 134 11.34 -14.59 5.45
N PRO A 135 12.41 -13.79 5.19
CA PRO A 135 12.38 -12.83 4.11
C PRO A 135 12.16 -13.50 2.76
N ILE A 136 11.47 -12.82 1.87
CA ILE A 136 11.20 -13.36 0.53
C ILE A 136 12.52 -13.39 -0.26
N ARG A 137 12.81 -14.54 -0.86
CA ARG A 137 13.99 -14.70 -1.72
C ARG A 137 13.85 -13.90 -2.99
N PHE A 138 14.95 -13.32 -3.42
CA PHE A 138 15.02 -12.63 -4.70
C PHE A 138 14.78 -13.61 -5.86
N SER A 139 13.96 -13.19 -6.80
CA SER A 139 13.69 -13.92 -8.03
C SER A 139 13.94 -13.01 -9.23
N PRO A 140 14.95 -13.29 -10.06
CA PRO A 140 15.20 -12.52 -11.30
C PRO A 140 14.02 -12.60 -12.25
N GLY A 141 13.82 -11.56 -13.05
CA GLY A 141 12.74 -11.50 -14.05
C GLY A 141 11.42 -10.95 -13.52
N MET A 142 11.27 -10.72 -12.22
CA MET A 142 10.05 -10.13 -11.67
C MET A 142 9.91 -8.64 -11.95
N ASN A 143 11.04 -7.92 -12.07
CA ASN A 143 11.04 -6.51 -12.43
C ASN A 143 12.28 -6.19 -13.27
N GLN A 144 12.06 -5.83 -14.53
CA GLN A 144 13.14 -5.58 -15.49
C GLN A 144 14.03 -4.41 -15.07
N GLU A 145 13.46 -3.33 -14.50
CA GLU A 145 14.23 -2.15 -14.07
C GLU A 145 15.16 -2.50 -12.90
N VAL A 146 14.71 -3.36 -11.98
CA VAL A 146 15.53 -3.88 -10.88
C VAL A 146 16.66 -4.75 -11.43
N ASP A 147 16.37 -5.66 -12.34
CA ASP A 147 17.37 -6.55 -12.93
C ASP A 147 18.43 -5.78 -13.73
N GLU A 148 18.02 -4.72 -14.44
CA GLU A 148 18.94 -3.83 -15.17
C GLU A 148 19.82 -3.01 -14.20
N ALA A 149 19.26 -2.51 -13.09
CA ALA A 149 20.01 -1.80 -12.07
C ALA A 149 21.05 -2.71 -11.40
N ILE A 150 20.69 -3.93 -11.05
CA ILE A 150 21.61 -4.94 -10.50
C ILE A 150 22.79 -5.17 -11.45
N ARG A 151 22.51 -5.37 -12.75
CA ARG A 151 23.56 -5.58 -13.77
C ARG A 151 24.45 -4.35 -13.93
N ARG A 152 23.87 -3.15 -13.98
CA ARG A 152 24.60 -1.89 -14.14
C ARG A 152 25.54 -1.60 -12.98
N THR A 153 25.12 -1.92 -11.78
CA THR A 153 25.89 -1.67 -10.54
C THR A 153 26.78 -2.85 -10.13
N ASN A 154 26.78 -3.95 -10.88
CA ASN A 154 27.49 -5.19 -10.55
C ASN A 154 27.19 -5.73 -9.12
N ILE A 155 25.98 -5.51 -8.63
CA ILE A 155 25.54 -6.07 -7.36
C ILE A 155 25.51 -7.60 -7.48
N HIS A 156 26.22 -8.27 -6.56
CA HIS A 156 26.22 -9.72 -6.54
C HIS A 156 24.93 -10.24 -5.90
N VAL A 157 24.16 -11.02 -6.65
CA VAL A 157 22.97 -11.75 -6.18
C VAL A 157 23.11 -13.22 -6.50
N ASP A 158 22.71 -14.06 -5.58
CA ASP A 158 22.71 -15.52 -5.72
C ASP A 158 21.33 -16.12 -5.37
N GLY A 159 21.20 -17.45 -5.45
CA GLY A 159 19.95 -18.15 -5.13
C GLY A 159 19.53 -18.07 -3.66
N LYS A 160 20.36 -17.50 -2.78
CA LYS A 160 20.06 -17.30 -1.36
C LYS A 160 19.71 -15.84 -1.04
N SER A 161 20.04 -14.91 -1.92
CA SER A 161 19.77 -13.48 -1.74
C SER A 161 18.29 -13.23 -1.53
N THR A 162 17.96 -12.26 -0.69
CA THR A 162 16.60 -11.83 -0.38
C THR A 162 16.28 -10.52 -1.08
N TRP A 163 14.99 -10.21 -1.23
CA TRP A 163 14.57 -8.91 -1.75
C TRP A 163 15.06 -7.76 -0.87
N TRP A 164 15.15 -7.94 0.45
CA TRP A 164 15.68 -6.90 1.34
C TRP A 164 17.18 -6.64 1.14
N GLU A 165 17.98 -7.67 0.92
CA GLU A 165 19.40 -7.51 0.58
C GLU A 165 19.58 -6.77 -0.76
N VAL A 166 18.71 -7.04 -1.74
CA VAL A 166 18.71 -6.32 -3.01
C VAL A 166 18.30 -4.85 -2.82
N VAL A 167 17.29 -4.58 -1.99
CA VAL A 167 16.87 -3.20 -1.64
C VAL A 167 18.04 -2.43 -1.05
N ASP A 168 18.72 -2.98 -0.05
CA ASP A 168 19.83 -2.30 0.63
C ASP A 168 21.01 -2.07 -0.32
N ALA A 169 21.36 -3.08 -1.12
CA ALA A 169 22.45 -2.99 -2.08
C ALA A 169 22.19 -1.91 -3.15
N LEU A 170 20.98 -1.87 -3.71
CA LEU A 170 20.58 -0.87 -4.69
C LEU A 170 20.53 0.54 -4.06
N PHE A 171 20.03 0.65 -2.85
CA PHE A 171 20.03 1.94 -2.13
C PHE A 171 21.43 2.47 -1.89
N LEU A 172 22.37 1.62 -1.47
CA LEU A 172 23.77 1.97 -1.28
C LEU A 172 24.48 2.37 -2.59
N ALA A 173 24.04 1.80 -3.71
CA ALA A 173 24.52 2.15 -5.06
C ALA A 173 23.86 3.41 -5.63
N ASP A 174 23.08 4.16 -4.85
CA ASP A 174 22.29 5.36 -5.22
C ASP A 174 21.19 5.09 -6.26
N GLU A 175 20.80 3.82 -6.46
CA GLU A 175 19.72 3.36 -7.34
C GLU A 175 18.39 3.37 -6.59
N LYS A 176 17.99 4.50 -6.02
CA LYS A 176 16.84 4.64 -5.11
C LYS A 176 15.52 4.20 -5.72
N ARG A 177 15.31 4.47 -7.03
CA ARG A 177 14.10 4.06 -7.74
C ARG A 177 14.04 2.53 -7.87
N ALA A 178 15.12 1.89 -8.30
CA ALA A 178 15.17 0.44 -8.39
C ALA A 178 15.05 -0.22 -7.00
N ALA A 179 15.65 0.37 -5.95
CA ALA A 179 15.47 -0.08 -4.57
C ALA A 179 13.99 -0.03 -4.14
N ALA A 180 13.26 1.05 -4.46
CA ALA A 180 11.84 1.16 -4.15
C ALA A 180 10.99 0.12 -4.90
N LEU A 181 11.32 -0.17 -6.16
CA LEU A 181 10.66 -1.23 -6.94
C LEU A 181 10.97 -2.62 -6.38
N ALA A 182 12.19 -2.87 -5.96
CA ALA A 182 12.59 -4.13 -5.31
C ALA A 182 11.83 -4.33 -3.99
N GLN A 183 11.66 -3.28 -3.18
CA GLN A 183 10.97 -3.34 -1.89
C GLN A 183 9.52 -3.80 -2.01
N ARG A 184 8.83 -3.51 -3.11
CA ARG A 184 7.45 -3.98 -3.35
C ARG A 184 7.31 -5.50 -3.31
N ASN A 185 8.41 -6.23 -3.55
CA ASN A 185 8.45 -7.69 -3.47
C ASN A 185 8.96 -8.20 -2.10
N ALA A 186 9.43 -7.31 -1.24
CA ALA A 186 9.95 -7.65 0.09
C ALA A 186 8.91 -7.52 1.21
N VAL A 187 7.90 -6.67 1.02
CA VAL A 187 6.86 -6.37 2.00
C VAL A 187 5.71 -7.38 1.94
N PRO A 188 4.91 -7.52 3.02
CA PRO A 188 3.74 -8.40 3.02
C PRO A 188 2.67 -7.97 2.00
N LEU A 189 1.81 -8.93 1.64
CA LEU A 189 0.57 -8.71 0.90
C LEU A 189 -0.64 -9.11 1.75
N LEU A 190 -1.83 -8.58 1.45
CA LEU A 190 -3.05 -8.99 2.16
C LEU A 190 -3.28 -10.50 2.09
N ALA A 191 -2.89 -11.15 1.00
CA ALA A 191 -2.99 -12.59 0.84
C ALA A 191 -2.19 -13.39 1.89
N ASP A 192 -1.10 -12.82 2.41
CA ASP A 192 -0.30 -13.48 3.45
C ASP A 192 -1.05 -13.59 4.79
N ALA A 193 -2.02 -12.69 5.03
CA ALA A 193 -2.75 -12.60 6.29
C ALA A 193 -3.47 -13.92 6.65
N VAL A 194 -4.00 -14.64 5.67
CA VAL A 194 -4.70 -15.92 5.89
C VAL A 194 -3.75 -16.98 6.43
N GLY A 195 -2.58 -17.14 5.79
CA GLY A 195 -1.57 -18.10 6.26
C GLY A 195 -1.01 -17.74 7.63
N VAL A 196 -0.77 -16.45 7.86
CA VAL A 196 -0.25 -15.95 9.15
C VAL A 196 -1.28 -16.14 10.28
N ALA A 197 -2.57 -15.88 10.02
CA ALA A 197 -3.64 -16.11 11.00
C ALA A 197 -3.72 -17.58 11.46
N GLN A 198 -3.39 -18.51 10.57
CA GLN A 198 -3.37 -19.95 10.85
C GLN A 198 -2.07 -20.44 11.49
N SER A 199 -1.07 -19.57 11.69
CA SER A 199 0.20 -19.94 12.31
C SER A 199 0.02 -20.39 13.75
N GLU A 200 0.92 -21.23 14.25
CA GLU A 200 0.89 -21.72 15.63
C GLU A 200 0.90 -20.59 16.65
N LYS A 201 1.68 -19.55 16.41
CA LYS A 201 1.77 -18.37 17.29
C LYS A 201 0.42 -17.67 17.48
N ILE A 202 -0.33 -17.49 16.41
CA ILE A 202 -1.66 -16.85 16.46
C ILE A 202 -2.67 -17.82 17.09
N ARG A 203 -2.62 -19.10 16.75
CA ARG A 203 -3.51 -20.14 17.30
C ARG A 203 -3.38 -20.32 18.80
N ILE A 204 -2.20 -20.23 19.37
CA ILE A 204 -1.99 -20.30 20.82
C ILE A 204 -2.79 -19.21 21.56
N THR A 205 -2.84 -18.00 20.99
CA THR A 205 -3.50 -16.87 21.64
C THR A 205 -4.99 -16.78 21.34
N TYR A 206 -5.39 -17.04 20.10
CA TYR A 206 -6.74 -16.79 19.60
C TYR A 206 -7.53 -18.04 19.24
N GLY A 207 -6.92 -19.22 19.26
CA GLY A 207 -7.55 -20.46 18.78
C GLY A 207 -8.79 -20.92 19.56
N ASN A 208 -8.93 -20.48 20.83
CA ASN A 208 -10.11 -20.79 21.66
C ASN A 208 -11.17 -19.67 21.64
N MET A 209 -10.96 -18.61 20.84
CA MET A 209 -11.92 -17.52 20.71
C MET A 209 -12.91 -17.80 19.59
N SER A 210 -14.17 -17.48 19.79
CA SER A 210 -15.23 -17.64 18.81
C SER A 210 -16.04 -16.37 18.64
N VAL A 211 -16.65 -16.22 17.49
CA VAL A 211 -17.65 -15.20 17.16
C VAL A 211 -18.91 -15.45 18.00
N SER A 212 -19.42 -14.41 18.65
CA SER A 212 -20.48 -14.53 19.65
C SER A 212 -21.77 -15.09 19.07
N ASP A 213 -22.14 -14.69 17.88
CA ASP A 213 -23.43 -15.00 17.26
C ASP A 213 -23.46 -16.35 16.54
N THR A 214 -22.34 -16.78 15.97
CA THR A 214 -22.27 -17.98 15.14
C THR A 214 -21.56 -19.14 15.82
N GLY A 215 -20.73 -18.89 16.83
CA GLY A 215 -19.84 -19.89 17.42
C GLY A 215 -18.68 -20.31 16.51
N GLU A 216 -18.54 -19.71 15.33
CA GLU A 216 -17.41 -19.91 14.42
C GLU A 216 -16.09 -19.50 15.11
N SER A 217 -14.99 -20.24 14.87
CA SER A 217 -13.68 -19.82 15.34
C SER A 217 -13.36 -18.40 14.85
N LEU A 218 -12.82 -17.54 15.74
CA LEU A 218 -12.47 -16.17 15.39
C LEU A 218 -11.43 -16.12 14.26
N ILE A 219 -10.49 -17.09 14.24
CA ILE A 219 -9.49 -17.23 13.19
C ILE A 219 -10.14 -17.63 11.86
N ASP A 220 -11.10 -18.57 11.88
CA ASP A 220 -11.75 -19.02 10.66
C ASP A 220 -12.65 -17.91 10.08
N ALA A 221 -13.36 -17.17 10.93
CA ALA A 221 -14.12 -15.99 10.53
C ALA A 221 -13.22 -14.92 9.88
N PHE A 222 -12.08 -14.62 10.49
CA PHE A 222 -11.08 -13.72 9.91
C PHE A 222 -10.60 -14.21 8.54
N CYS A 223 -10.17 -15.48 8.43
CA CYS A 223 -9.68 -16.05 7.19
C CYS A 223 -10.75 -16.02 6.07
N ARG A 224 -12.00 -16.36 6.41
CA ARG A 224 -13.13 -16.30 5.47
C ARG A 224 -13.35 -14.88 4.98
N MET A 225 -13.45 -13.89 5.88
CA MET A 225 -13.71 -12.49 5.50
C MET A 225 -12.56 -11.88 4.68
N VAL A 226 -11.29 -12.19 5.01
CA VAL A 226 -10.15 -11.78 4.19
C VAL A 226 -10.21 -12.46 2.81
N GLY A 227 -10.56 -13.74 2.76
CA GLY A 227 -10.76 -14.48 1.50
C GLY A 227 -11.85 -13.86 0.63
N ASP A 228 -12.98 -13.49 1.22
CA ASP A 228 -14.08 -12.80 0.53
C ASP A 228 -13.63 -11.43 0.00
N ALA A 229 -12.87 -10.66 0.82
CA ALA A 229 -12.31 -9.37 0.39
C ALA A 229 -11.33 -9.52 -0.78
N LEU A 230 -10.47 -10.54 -0.77
CA LEU A 230 -9.55 -10.85 -1.87
C LEU A 230 -10.29 -11.30 -3.13
N GLY A 231 -11.39 -12.03 -2.99
CA GLY A 231 -12.27 -12.41 -4.11
C GLY A 231 -12.97 -11.19 -4.72
N MET A 232 -13.41 -10.25 -3.88
CA MET A 232 -14.08 -9.01 -4.31
C MET A 232 -13.08 -7.98 -4.87
N TYR A 233 -11.88 -7.90 -4.29
CA TYR A 233 -10.85 -6.92 -4.62
C TYR A 233 -9.50 -7.59 -4.90
N PRO A 234 -9.36 -8.35 -5.99
CA PRO A 234 -8.15 -9.17 -6.27
C PRO A 234 -6.86 -8.33 -6.41
N ILE A 235 -6.98 -7.03 -6.69
CA ILE A 235 -5.81 -6.13 -6.74
C ILE A 235 -5.15 -5.92 -5.39
N MET A 236 -5.86 -6.14 -4.26
CA MET A 236 -5.30 -6.04 -2.91
C MET A 236 -4.33 -7.18 -2.57
N ALA A 237 -4.30 -8.24 -3.39
CA ALA A 237 -3.35 -9.35 -3.29
C ALA A 237 -2.06 -9.11 -4.09
N ARG A 238 -1.90 -7.94 -4.71
CA ARG A 238 -0.80 -7.65 -5.63
C ARG A 238 0.15 -6.59 -5.07
N PRO A 239 1.45 -6.66 -5.40
CA PRO A 239 2.36 -5.55 -5.16
C PRO A 239 1.89 -4.28 -5.87
N THR A 240 2.28 -3.11 -5.37
CA THR A 240 1.98 -1.83 -6.03
C THR A 240 2.56 -1.79 -7.45
N ALA A 241 1.68 -1.53 -8.43
CA ALA A 241 2.00 -1.66 -9.84
C ALA A 241 2.57 -0.37 -10.48
N PHE A 242 2.50 0.76 -9.79
CA PHE A 242 2.92 2.06 -10.35
C PHE A 242 3.57 2.96 -9.29
N ASP A 243 4.27 3.99 -9.76
CA ASP A 243 4.84 5.00 -8.89
C ASP A 243 3.76 5.99 -8.44
N VAL A 244 3.70 6.27 -7.14
CA VAL A 244 2.76 7.21 -6.51
C VAL A 244 3.48 8.52 -6.17
#